data_a4b90984282f4c1246d41a8d662ffd0c
#
_entry.id   a4b90984282f4c1246d41a8d662ffd0c
#
_cell.length_a   1.000
_cell.length_b   1.000
_cell.length_c   1.000
_cell.angle_alpha   90.00
_cell.angle_beta   90.00
_cell.angle_gamma   90.00
#
_symmetry.space_group_name_H-M   'P 1'
#
loop_
_entity.id
_entity.type
_entity.pdbx_description
1 polymer ?
#
loop_
_entity_poly.entity_id
_entity_poly.type
_entity_poly.pdbx_seq_one_letter_code
_entity_poly.pdbx_strand_id
1 'polypeptide(L)'
;MGKLRGFKEIEKLQEPVIDPKERIQNYNEFTLAPEDTQLQDQGARCMDCGVPFCHSGCPLGNLIPDFNDAVYKNEWEKALHILHSTNNFPEFTGRLCPAPCEEACVLGIINPPVSIALIEKDIVERGFKEGWIAPQPPSHRTGKKVAVVGSGPAGLAAAQQLNRAGHSVTVFERDNKIGGLLRYGIPDFKMEKKIIDRRLQVLEAEGIVFQCNVEIGKTITAEELESEFDAVVLCT
;
A
#
# COMPACT_ATOMS: atom_id res chain seq x y z
N MET A 1 -7.19 -22.01 -1.50
CA MET A 1 -8.48 -22.16 -2.24
C MET A 1 -9.60 -21.70 -1.32
N GLY A 2 -10.40 -20.70 -1.72
CA GLY A 2 -11.54 -20.22 -0.95
C GLY A 2 -12.56 -21.32 -0.63
N LYS A 3 -13.65 -20.98 0.04
CA LYS A 3 -14.72 -21.96 0.35
C LYS A 3 -15.41 -22.42 -0.93
N LEU A 4 -15.56 -23.74 -1.11
CA LEU A 4 -16.35 -24.28 -2.22
C LEU A 4 -17.78 -23.67 -2.18
N ARG A 5 -18.16 -22.95 -3.25
CA ARG A 5 -19.40 -22.18 -3.35
C ARG A 5 -19.52 -20.99 -2.39
N GLY A 6 -18.46 -20.54 -1.73
CA GLY A 6 -18.50 -19.38 -0.82
C GLY A 6 -19.12 -18.15 -1.48
N PHE A 7 -18.83 -17.88 -2.73
CA PHE A 7 -19.39 -16.79 -3.53
C PHE A 7 -20.93 -16.86 -3.76
N LYS A 8 -21.55 -18.03 -3.54
CA LYS A 8 -23.01 -18.22 -3.59
C LYS A 8 -23.70 -18.13 -2.23
N GLU A 9 -22.93 -18.39 -1.18
CA GLU A 9 -23.46 -18.52 0.19
C GLU A 9 -23.20 -17.27 1.02
N ILE A 10 -22.17 -16.48 0.64
CA ILE A 10 -21.71 -15.30 1.37
C ILE A 10 -21.93 -14.07 0.49
N GLU A 11 -22.61 -13.07 1.01
CA GLU A 11 -22.82 -11.80 0.33
C GLU A 11 -21.56 -10.92 0.38
N LYS A 12 -21.42 -10.01 -0.61
CA LYS A 12 -20.34 -9.01 -0.58
C LYS A 12 -20.56 -8.07 0.61
N LEU A 13 -19.55 -7.97 1.47
CA LEU A 13 -19.54 -6.99 2.54
C LEU A 13 -19.33 -5.59 1.96
N GLN A 14 -20.20 -4.68 2.33
CA GLN A 14 -19.93 -3.25 2.16
C GLN A 14 -19.05 -2.77 3.31
N GLU A 15 -18.05 -1.96 3.01
CA GLU A 15 -17.17 -1.41 4.03
C GLU A 15 -18.02 -0.64 5.07
N PRO A 16 -17.93 -1.00 6.36
CA PRO A 16 -18.70 -0.31 7.39
C PRO A 16 -18.19 1.11 7.55
N VAL A 17 -19.11 2.03 7.79
CA VAL A 17 -18.82 3.47 7.91
C VAL A 17 -19.52 4.05 9.14
N ILE A 18 -18.93 5.12 9.68
CA ILE A 18 -19.53 5.90 10.78
C ILE A 18 -20.84 6.52 10.30
N ASP A 19 -21.82 6.62 11.22
CA ASP A 19 -23.13 7.23 10.91
C ASP A 19 -22.95 8.63 10.28
N PRO A 20 -23.70 8.97 9.21
CA PRO A 20 -23.56 10.26 8.53
C PRO A 20 -23.68 11.47 9.44
N LYS A 21 -24.51 11.42 10.50
CA LYS A 21 -24.67 12.53 11.44
C LYS A 21 -23.46 12.73 12.36
N GLU A 22 -22.69 11.67 12.61
CA GLU A 22 -21.47 11.72 13.41
C GLU A 22 -20.28 12.15 12.54
N ARG A 23 -20.11 11.56 11.35
CA ARG A 23 -18.96 11.84 10.49
C ARG A 23 -18.91 13.27 9.95
N ILE A 24 -20.03 13.98 9.86
CA ILE A 24 -20.05 15.40 9.45
C ILE A 24 -19.54 16.35 10.52
N GLN A 25 -19.28 15.88 11.73
CA GLN A 25 -18.80 16.71 12.85
C GLN A 25 -17.27 16.87 12.87
N ASN A 26 -16.54 16.13 12.02
CA ASN A 26 -15.09 16.19 11.91
C ASN A 26 -14.63 15.80 10.51
N TYR A 27 -13.32 15.82 10.28
CA TYR A 27 -12.69 15.44 9.01
C TYR A 27 -11.85 14.17 9.11
N ASN A 28 -12.05 13.36 10.15
CA ASN A 28 -11.32 12.10 10.33
C ASN A 28 -11.80 11.04 9.33
N GLU A 29 -11.00 10.00 9.14
CA GLU A 29 -11.35 8.84 8.34
C GLU A 29 -12.64 8.21 8.91
N PHE A 30 -13.63 7.97 8.05
CA PHE A 30 -14.96 7.55 8.46
C PHE A 30 -15.25 6.07 8.20
N THR A 31 -14.31 5.33 7.62
CA THR A 31 -14.44 3.88 7.43
C THR A 31 -14.05 3.14 8.71
N LEU A 32 -14.78 2.08 9.02
CA LEU A 32 -14.54 1.23 10.18
C LEU A 32 -13.92 -0.10 9.73
N ALA A 33 -13.10 -0.69 10.59
CA ALA A 33 -12.59 -2.03 10.35
C ALA A 33 -13.72 -3.05 10.52
N PRO A 34 -13.92 -3.98 9.56
CA PRO A 34 -14.82 -5.11 9.75
C PRO A 34 -14.31 -6.06 10.83
N GLU A 35 -15.19 -6.93 11.30
CA GLU A 35 -14.81 -8.05 12.16
C GLU A 35 -13.97 -9.09 11.38
N ASP A 36 -13.05 -9.77 12.05
CA ASP A 36 -12.18 -10.77 11.44
C ASP A 36 -12.96 -11.86 10.69
N THR A 37 -14.06 -12.32 11.27
CA THR A 37 -14.93 -13.33 10.65
C THR A 37 -15.57 -12.84 9.36
N GLN A 38 -15.94 -11.56 9.29
CA GLN A 38 -16.46 -10.94 8.08
C GLN A 38 -15.40 -10.88 6.97
N LEU A 39 -14.17 -10.55 7.33
CA LEU A 39 -13.05 -10.53 6.37
C LEU A 39 -12.68 -11.93 5.87
N GLN A 40 -12.67 -12.94 6.76
CA GLN A 40 -12.49 -14.34 6.38
C GLN A 40 -13.58 -14.78 5.40
N ASP A 41 -14.82 -14.39 5.65
CA ASP A 41 -15.95 -14.66 4.75
C ASP A 41 -15.75 -13.97 3.39
N GLN A 42 -15.22 -12.75 3.34
CA GLN A 42 -14.90 -12.10 2.06
C GLN A 42 -13.77 -12.83 1.31
N GLY A 43 -12.73 -13.28 2.01
CA GLY A 43 -11.69 -14.14 1.44
C GLY A 43 -12.25 -15.47 0.91
N ALA A 44 -13.20 -16.07 1.64
CA ALA A 44 -13.88 -17.31 1.26
C ALA A 44 -14.71 -17.19 -0.06
N ARG A 45 -15.11 -15.97 -0.46
CA ARG A 45 -15.80 -15.72 -1.73
C ARG A 45 -14.91 -15.88 -2.96
N CYS A 46 -13.59 -15.86 -2.79
CA CYS A 46 -12.65 -16.02 -3.90
C CYS A 46 -12.77 -17.42 -4.52
N MET A 47 -12.98 -17.47 -5.84
CA MET A 47 -13.12 -18.74 -6.58
C MET A 47 -11.80 -19.41 -6.88
N ASP A 48 -10.65 -18.76 -6.57
CA ASP A 48 -9.32 -19.26 -6.90
C ASP A 48 -9.20 -19.67 -8.37
N CYS A 49 -9.44 -18.71 -9.26
CA CYS A 49 -9.49 -18.95 -10.70
C CYS A 49 -8.12 -19.41 -11.23
N GLY A 50 -8.08 -20.48 -12.04
CA GLY A 50 -6.85 -20.94 -12.68
C GLY A 50 -6.21 -19.91 -13.62
N VAL A 51 -7.01 -18.95 -14.13
CA VAL A 51 -6.54 -17.73 -14.81
C VAL A 51 -7.11 -16.55 -14.05
N PRO A 52 -6.36 -15.98 -13.08
CA PRO A 52 -6.83 -14.93 -12.21
C PRO A 52 -6.80 -13.56 -12.92
N PHE A 53 -7.87 -13.18 -13.59
CA PHE A 53 -7.97 -11.87 -14.26
C PHE A 53 -7.76 -10.67 -13.31
N CYS A 54 -8.03 -10.85 -12.03
CA CYS A 54 -7.74 -9.85 -11.01
C CYS A 54 -6.23 -9.51 -10.92
N HIS A 55 -5.31 -10.46 -11.16
CA HIS A 55 -3.87 -10.18 -11.26
C HIS A 55 -3.58 -9.24 -12.44
N SER A 56 -4.14 -9.54 -13.61
CA SER A 56 -3.94 -8.72 -14.82
C SER A 56 -4.62 -7.36 -14.69
N GLY A 57 -5.71 -7.28 -13.93
CA GLY A 57 -6.41 -6.03 -13.62
C GLY A 57 -5.67 -5.16 -12.59
N CYS A 58 -4.73 -5.74 -11.84
CA CYS A 58 -3.91 -4.99 -10.88
C CYS A 58 -2.61 -4.52 -11.54
N PRO A 59 -2.32 -3.21 -11.63
CA PRO A 59 -1.05 -2.72 -12.20
C PRO A 59 0.19 -3.19 -11.44
N LEU A 60 0.06 -3.54 -10.15
CA LEU A 60 1.14 -4.08 -9.34
C LEU A 60 1.29 -5.61 -9.50
N GLY A 61 0.33 -6.28 -10.12
CA GLY A 61 0.32 -7.74 -10.25
C GLY A 61 0.16 -8.47 -8.92
N ASN A 62 -0.65 -7.91 -7.99
CA ASN A 62 -0.87 -8.52 -6.66
C ASN A 62 -1.38 -9.95 -6.78
N LEU A 63 -0.85 -10.85 -5.94
CA LEU A 63 -1.22 -12.26 -5.87
C LEU A 63 -2.55 -12.43 -5.10
N ILE A 64 -3.63 -11.98 -5.73
CA ILE A 64 -4.93 -11.75 -5.08
C ILE A 64 -5.59 -13.04 -4.58
N PRO A 65 -5.71 -14.13 -5.34
CA PRO A 65 -6.25 -15.38 -4.81
C PRO A 65 -5.46 -15.91 -3.61
N ASP A 66 -4.13 -15.76 -3.63
CA ASP A 66 -3.25 -16.31 -2.60
C ASP A 66 -3.45 -15.62 -1.26
N PHE A 67 -3.48 -14.27 -1.24
CA PHE A 67 -3.73 -13.57 0.02
C PHE A 67 -5.19 -13.71 0.48
N ASN A 68 -6.17 -13.81 -0.43
CA ASN A 68 -7.56 -14.10 -0.07
C ASN A 68 -7.71 -15.46 0.61
N ASP A 69 -7.02 -16.49 0.09
CA ASP A 69 -7.00 -17.83 0.67
C ASP A 69 -6.34 -17.84 2.06
N ALA A 70 -5.24 -17.08 2.21
CA ALA A 70 -4.58 -16.93 3.50
C ALA A 70 -5.48 -16.23 4.55
N VAL A 71 -6.19 -15.16 4.17
CA VAL A 71 -7.17 -14.50 5.04
C VAL A 71 -8.32 -15.44 5.40
N TYR A 72 -8.89 -16.16 4.44
CA TYR A 72 -9.93 -17.16 4.70
C TYR A 72 -9.49 -18.21 5.73
N LYS A 73 -8.23 -18.63 5.68
CA LYS A 73 -7.64 -19.61 6.61
C LYS A 73 -7.16 -19.01 7.92
N ASN A 74 -7.38 -17.71 8.15
CA ASN A 74 -6.87 -16.99 9.32
C ASN A 74 -5.33 -16.93 9.42
N GLU A 75 -4.63 -17.04 8.27
CA GLU A 75 -3.18 -16.98 8.14
C GLU A 75 -2.73 -15.54 7.80
N TRP A 76 -3.02 -14.58 8.67
CA TRP A 76 -2.87 -13.14 8.40
C TRP A 76 -1.44 -12.69 8.12
N GLU A 77 -0.48 -13.19 8.87
CA GLU A 77 0.95 -12.86 8.65
C GLU A 77 1.41 -13.35 7.27
N LYS A 78 0.97 -14.55 6.87
CA LYS A 78 1.22 -15.07 5.54
C LYS A 78 0.55 -14.23 4.46
N ALA A 79 -0.71 -13.79 4.68
CA ALA A 79 -1.39 -12.88 3.77
C ALA A 79 -0.62 -11.57 3.59
N LEU A 80 -0.07 -11.01 4.68
CA LEU A 80 0.78 -9.82 4.63
C LEU A 80 2.06 -10.05 3.83
N HIS A 81 2.75 -11.17 4.02
CA HIS A 81 3.95 -11.51 3.24
C HIS A 81 3.65 -11.63 1.74
N ILE A 82 2.54 -12.30 1.39
CA ILE A 82 2.10 -12.42 0.00
C ILE A 82 1.82 -11.02 -0.59
N LEU A 83 1.07 -10.19 0.12
CA LEU A 83 0.71 -8.85 -0.34
C LEU A 83 1.94 -7.95 -0.49
N HIS A 84 2.85 -7.95 0.48
CA HIS A 84 4.08 -7.16 0.44
C HIS A 84 5.09 -7.64 -0.63
N SER A 85 4.93 -8.83 -1.20
CA SER A 85 5.80 -9.29 -2.29
C SER A 85 5.65 -8.46 -3.57
N THR A 86 4.51 -7.80 -3.75
CA THR A 86 4.19 -7.00 -4.94
C THR A 86 3.80 -5.55 -4.61
N ASN A 87 3.30 -5.29 -3.41
CA ASN A 87 2.80 -3.98 -2.98
C ASN A 87 3.56 -3.46 -1.76
N ASN A 88 4.29 -2.35 -1.92
CA ASN A 88 5.05 -1.74 -0.84
C ASN A 88 4.14 -1.10 0.23
N PHE A 89 3.01 -0.52 -0.18
CA PHE A 89 2.18 0.33 0.68
C PHE A 89 0.69 0.00 0.56
N PRO A 90 0.27 -1.19 1.01
CA PRO A 90 -1.14 -1.58 0.95
C PRO A 90 -2.08 -0.67 1.75
N GLU A 91 -1.55 0.04 2.76
CA GLU A 91 -2.31 1.04 3.53
C GLU A 91 -2.77 2.23 2.69
N PHE A 92 -2.03 2.57 1.62
CA PHE A 92 -2.41 3.63 0.69
C PHE A 92 -3.33 3.09 -0.40
N THR A 93 -2.96 1.97 -1.03
CA THR A 93 -3.76 1.39 -2.11
C THR A 93 -5.09 0.86 -1.62
N GLY A 94 -5.15 0.21 -0.47
CA GLY A 94 -6.39 -0.29 0.12
C GLY A 94 -7.41 0.81 0.44
N ARG A 95 -6.96 2.07 0.62
CA ARG A 95 -7.84 3.22 0.86
C ARG A 95 -8.17 4.04 -0.38
N LEU A 96 -7.25 4.13 -1.33
CA LEU A 96 -7.30 5.15 -2.39
C LEU A 96 -7.37 4.56 -3.80
N CYS A 97 -6.96 3.31 -3.98
CA CYS A 97 -7.00 2.66 -5.29
C CYS A 97 -8.46 2.47 -5.75
N PRO A 98 -8.79 2.79 -7.00
CA PRO A 98 -10.12 2.53 -7.56
C PRO A 98 -10.42 1.03 -7.74
N ALA A 99 -9.48 0.16 -7.37
CA ALA A 99 -9.60 -1.30 -7.39
C ALA A 99 -9.97 -1.90 -8.77
N PRO A 100 -9.21 -1.64 -9.83
CA PRO A 100 -9.48 -2.24 -11.15
C PRO A 100 -9.40 -3.78 -11.10
N CYS A 101 -8.74 -4.34 -10.10
CA CYS A 101 -8.75 -5.77 -9.82
C CYS A 101 -10.15 -6.30 -9.44
N GLU A 102 -11.00 -5.51 -8.76
CA GLU A 102 -12.38 -5.88 -8.47
C GLU A 102 -13.23 -5.88 -9.75
N GLU A 103 -13.05 -4.89 -10.64
CA GLU A 103 -13.71 -4.84 -11.94
C GLU A 103 -13.30 -6.04 -12.83
N ALA A 104 -12.03 -6.44 -12.77
CA ALA A 104 -11.50 -7.61 -13.50
C ALA A 104 -11.86 -8.96 -12.85
N CYS A 105 -12.44 -8.95 -11.66
CA CYS A 105 -12.80 -10.19 -10.96
C CYS A 105 -13.89 -10.97 -11.72
N VAL A 106 -13.59 -12.21 -12.13
CA VAL A 106 -14.51 -13.08 -12.90
C VAL A 106 -15.85 -13.27 -12.17
N LEU A 107 -15.85 -13.25 -10.85
CA LEU A 107 -17.08 -13.32 -10.06
C LEU A 107 -18.04 -12.17 -10.41
N GLY A 108 -17.51 -11.00 -10.80
CA GLY A 108 -18.29 -9.83 -11.21
C GLY A 108 -19.25 -10.06 -12.38
N ILE A 109 -19.11 -11.15 -13.14
CA ILE A 109 -20.00 -11.51 -14.25
C ILE A 109 -21.36 -11.99 -13.74
N ILE A 110 -21.40 -12.65 -12.58
CA ILE A 110 -22.61 -13.33 -12.07
C ILE A 110 -23.04 -12.88 -10.66
N ASN A 111 -22.12 -12.29 -9.89
CA ASN A 111 -22.31 -11.81 -8.51
C ASN A 111 -21.43 -10.60 -8.27
N PRO A 112 -21.65 -9.82 -7.22
CA PRO A 112 -20.68 -8.77 -6.84
C PRO A 112 -19.27 -9.33 -6.66
N PRO A 113 -18.22 -8.65 -7.17
CA PRO A 113 -16.84 -9.12 -7.07
C PRO A 113 -16.38 -9.29 -5.62
N VAL A 114 -15.26 -9.97 -5.40
CA VAL A 114 -14.60 -10.05 -4.09
C VAL A 114 -14.19 -8.64 -3.64
N SER A 115 -14.31 -8.34 -2.35
CA SER A 115 -13.92 -7.05 -1.75
C SER A 115 -12.40 -6.99 -1.56
N ILE A 116 -11.65 -6.93 -2.68
CA ILE A 116 -10.19 -7.08 -2.72
C ILE A 116 -9.51 -5.92 -1.99
N ALA A 117 -9.88 -4.68 -2.31
CA ALA A 117 -9.27 -3.50 -1.70
C ALA A 117 -9.51 -3.45 -0.18
N LEU A 118 -10.69 -3.86 0.28
CA LEU A 118 -11.00 -3.97 1.71
C LEU A 118 -10.09 -4.99 2.40
N ILE A 119 -9.91 -6.17 1.80
CA ILE A 119 -9.05 -7.22 2.34
C ILE A 119 -7.58 -6.73 2.39
N GLU A 120 -7.07 -6.08 1.35
CA GLU A 120 -5.72 -5.49 1.33
C GLU A 120 -5.51 -4.50 2.48
N LYS A 121 -6.49 -3.59 2.68
CA LYS A 121 -6.45 -2.60 3.77
C LYS A 121 -6.33 -3.29 5.13
N ASP A 122 -7.19 -4.27 5.38
CA ASP A 122 -7.23 -4.91 6.70
C ASP A 122 -6.04 -5.83 6.95
N ILE A 123 -5.46 -6.47 5.93
CA ILE A 123 -4.19 -7.21 6.05
C ILE A 123 -3.08 -6.29 6.57
N VAL A 124 -2.90 -5.12 5.96
CA VAL A 124 -1.82 -4.20 6.35
C VAL A 124 -2.08 -3.52 7.69
N GLU A 125 -3.32 -3.16 7.99
CA GLU A 125 -3.67 -2.59 9.30
C GLU A 125 -3.39 -3.57 10.44
N ARG A 126 -3.73 -4.84 10.24
CA ARG A 126 -3.37 -5.89 11.16
C ARG A 126 -1.85 -6.04 11.27
N GLY A 127 -1.12 -6.02 10.16
CA GLY A 127 0.34 -6.09 10.17
C GLY A 127 1.01 -5.01 11.01
N PHE A 128 0.50 -3.79 10.99
CA PHE A 128 0.95 -2.72 11.88
C PHE A 128 0.52 -2.95 13.34
N LYS A 129 -0.72 -3.38 13.57
CA LYS A 129 -1.26 -3.62 14.91
C LYS A 129 -0.50 -4.73 15.65
N GLU A 130 -0.20 -5.83 14.96
CA GLU A 130 0.51 -6.98 15.51
C GLU A 130 2.05 -6.81 15.52
N GLY A 131 2.56 -5.71 14.94
CA GLY A 131 4.00 -5.44 14.88
C GLY A 131 4.77 -6.27 13.85
N TRP A 132 4.10 -6.93 12.90
CA TRP A 132 4.76 -7.70 11.83
C TRP A 132 5.43 -6.78 10.80
N ILE A 133 4.95 -5.55 10.67
CA ILE A 133 5.57 -4.53 9.83
C ILE A 133 6.64 -3.83 10.65
N ALA A 134 7.86 -4.34 10.55
CA ALA A 134 9.04 -3.79 11.20
C ALA A 134 10.05 -3.29 10.14
N PRO A 135 10.95 -2.35 10.50
CA PRO A 135 12.02 -1.92 9.61
C PRO A 135 12.89 -3.09 9.15
N GLN A 136 13.21 -3.14 7.88
CA GLN A 136 14.06 -4.16 7.26
C GLN A 136 15.29 -3.50 6.62
N PRO A 137 16.26 -3.05 7.44
CA PRO A 137 17.49 -2.47 6.90
C PRO A 137 18.26 -3.55 6.11
N PRO A 138 18.95 -3.17 5.03
CA PRO A 138 19.71 -4.12 4.23
C PRO A 138 20.85 -4.74 5.04
N SER A 139 21.12 -6.02 4.83
CA SER A 139 22.19 -6.75 5.51
C SER A 139 23.60 -6.28 5.12
N HIS A 140 23.74 -5.65 3.96
CA HIS A 140 24.99 -5.06 3.45
C HIS A 140 24.70 -3.84 2.60
N ARG A 141 25.68 -2.94 2.51
CA ARG A 141 25.61 -1.77 1.63
C ARG A 141 26.49 -1.98 0.39
N THR A 142 25.96 -1.60 -0.77
CA THR A 142 26.67 -1.68 -2.06
C THR A 142 27.72 -0.59 -2.23
N GLY A 143 27.72 0.43 -1.38
CA GLY A 143 28.51 1.65 -1.53
C GLY A 143 27.98 2.64 -2.58
N LYS A 144 26.87 2.29 -3.26
CA LYS A 144 26.23 3.15 -4.25
C LYS A 144 25.21 4.08 -3.60
N LYS A 145 25.20 5.34 -4.03
CA LYS A 145 24.28 6.38 -3.61
C LYS A 145 23.24 6.63 -4.71
N VAL A 146 21.98 6.63 -4.34
CA VAL A 146 20.86 6.90 -5.27
C VAL A 146 20.04 8.06 -4.78
N ALA A 147 19.83 9.05 -5.65
CA ALA A 147 18.88 10.14 -5.42
C ALA A 147 17.51 9.75 -5.97
N VAL A 148 16.45 9.98 -5.18
CA VAL A 148 15.06 9.86 -5.64
C VAL A 148 14.45 11.26 -5.57
N VAL A 149 13.99 11.78 -6.69
CA VAL A 149 13.39 13.11 -6.81
C VAL A 149 11.87 12.99 -6.78
N GLY A 150 11.26 13.49 -5.71
CA GLY A 150 9.83 13.37 -5.44
C GLY A 150 9.51 12.31 -4.40
N SER A 151 8.67 12.68 -3.43
CA SER A 151 8.28 11.84 -2.29
C SER A 151 6.84 11.31 -2.37
N GLY A 152 6.24 11.33 -3.54
CA GLY A 152 4.95 10.67 -3.77
C GLY A 152 5.06 9.14 -3.62
N PRO A 153 3.93 8.40 -3.75
CA PRO A 153 3.94 6.94 -3.55
C PRO A 153 4.95 6.21 -4.46
N ALA A 154 5.16 6.67 -5.68
CA ALA A 154 6.11 6.10 -6.60
C ALA A 154 7.57 6.28 -6.11
N GLY A 155 7.92 7.50 -5.67
CA GLY A 155 9.24 7.79 -5.12
C GLY A 155 9.53 7.04 -3.84
N LEU A 156 8.55 6.95 -2.94
CA LEU A 156 8.68 6.17 -1.71
C LEU A 156 8.88 4.67 -1.98
N ALA A 157 8.15 4.10 -2.96
CA ALA A 157 8.29 2.69 -3.34
C ALA A 157 9.67 2.42 -3.96
N ALA A 158 10.11 3.27 -4.89
CA ALA A 158 11.44 3.17 -5.48
C ALA A 158 12.52 3.28 -4.40
N ALA A 159 12.41 4.24 -3.49
CA ALA A 159 13.34 4.44 -2.39
C ALA A 159 13.45 3.20 -1.49
N GLN A 160 12.31 2.59 -1.12
CA GLN A 160 12.30 1.41 -0.29
C GLN A 160 12.99 0.22 -0.97
N GLN A 161 12.64 -0.06 -2.23
CA GLN A 161 13.23 -1.19 -2.96
C GLN A 161 14.73 -1.01 -3.19
N LEU A 162 15.17 0.19 -3.57
CA LEU A 162 16.59 0.50 -3.75
C LEU A 162 17.37 0.41 -2.43
N ASN A 163 16.79 0.89 -1.34
CA ASN A 163 17.42 0.78 -0.02
C ASN A 163 17.52 -0.69 0.42
N ARG A 164 16.49 -1.50 0.23
CA ARG A 164 16.51 -2.94 0.53
C ARG A 164 17.49 -3.71 -0.34
N ALA A 165 17.73 -3.25 -1.58
CA ALA A 165 18.80 -3.78 -2.43
C ALA A 165 20.21 -3.40 -1.97
N GLY A 166 20.34 -2.58 -0.91
CA GLY A 166 21.61 -2.23 -0.29
C GLY A 166 22.20 -0.86 -0.72
N HIS A 167 21.48 -0.10 -1.54
CA HIS A 167 21.94 1.24 -1.91
C HIS A 167 21.68 2.25 -0.78
N SER A 168 22.50 3.31 -0.71
CA SER A 168 22.23 4.46 0.15
C SER A 168 21.28 5.40 -0.59
N VAL A 169 20.08 5.59 -0.08
CA VAL A 169 19.02 6.33 -0.77
C VAL A 169 18.72 7.64 -0.06
N THR A 170 18.68 8.74 -0.82
CA THR A 170 18.19 10.04 -0.38
C THR A 170 16.99 10.45 -1.24
N VAL A 171 15.88 10.76 -0.59
CA VAL A 171 14.66 11.26 -1.25
C VAL A 171 14.62 12.79 -1.09
N PHE A 172 14.53 13.50 -2.20
CA PHE A 172 14.40 14.94 -2.24
C PHE A 172 12.95 15.34 -2.50
N GLU A 173 12.43 16.23 -1.65
CA GLU A 173 11.08 16.74 -1.74
C GLU A 173 11.09 18.27 -1.73
N ARG A 174 10.40 18.88 -2.70
CA ARG A 174 10.28 20.34 -2.78
C ARG A 174 9.44 20.96 -1.68
N ASP A 175 8.42 20.22 -1.23
CA ASP A 175 7.51 20.67 -0.19
C ASP A 175 8.11 20.44 1.22
N ASN A 176 7.47 21.00 2.24
CA ASN A 176 7.96 20.92 3.62
C ASN A 176 7.69 19.59 4.33
N LYS A 177 6.99 18.65 3.69
CA LYS A 177 6.69 17.31 4.21
C LYS A 177 6.69 16.26 3.11
N ILE A 178 7.08 15.05 3.47
CA ILE A 178 7.08 13.88 2.61
C ILE A 178 5.65 13.37 2.36
N GLY A 179 5.39 12.86 1.16
CA GLY A 179 4.16 12.16 0.80
C GLY A 179 3.49 12.64 -0.50
N GLY A 180 3.95 13.75 -1.09
CA GLY A 180 3.38 14.28 -2.33
C GLY A 180 1.86 14.45 -2.25
N LEU A 181 1.12 14.00 -3.27
CA LEU A 181 -0.35 14.10 -3.29
C LEU A 181 -1.06 13.29 -2.21
N LEU A 182 -0.45 12.26 -1.65
CA LEU A 182 -1.02 11.57 -0.47
C LEU A 182 -1.16 12.53 0.71
N ARG A 183 -0.19 13.44 0.87
CA ARG A 183 -0.19 14.45 1.95
C ARG A 183 -1.00 15.69 1.60
N TYR A 184 -0.82 16.22 0.40
CA TYR A 184 -1.35 17.53 0.02
C TYR A 184 -2.61 17.48 -0.84
N GLY A 185 -2.93 16.33 -1.44
CA GLY A 185 -4.07 16.17 -2.34
C GLY A 185 -5.21 15.34 -1.77
N ILE A 186 -4.94 14.41 -0.84
CA ILE A 186 -5.96 13.53 -0.27
C ILE A 186 -6.51 14.13 1.03
N PRO A 187 -7.84 14.30 1.18
CA PRO A 187 -8.43 14.79 2.42
C PRO A 187 -8.38 13.72 3.53
N ASP A 188 -8.31 14.18 4.79
CA ASP A 188 -8.15 13.31 5.96
C ASP A 188 -9.31 12.32 6.13
N PHE A 189 -10.52 12.68 5.73
CA PHE A 189 -11.66 11.78 5.79
C PHE A 189 -11.55 10.58 4.83
N LYS A 190 -10.63 10.62 3.85
CA LYS A 190 -10.28 9.50 2.97
C LYS A 190 -9.08 8.71 3.49
N MET A 191 -8.08 9.43 4.01
CA MET A 191 -6.87 8.84 4.58
C MET A 191 -6.20 9.85 5.51
N GLU A 192 -6.19 9.58 6.80
CA GLU A 192 -5.52 10.41 7.79
C GLU A 192 -4.00 10.42 7.60
N LYS A 193 -3.38 11.57 7.80
CA LYS A 193 -1.93 11.74 7.57
C LYS A 193 -1.07 10.91 8.50
N LYS A 194 -1.59 10.48 9.65
CA LYS A 194 -0.90 9.53 10.55
C LYS A 194 -0.54 8.20 9.85
N ILE A 195 -1.30 7.81 8.82
CA ILE A 195 -1.02 6.60 8.02
C ILE A 195 0.29 6.77 7.24
N ILE A 196 0.52 7.96 6.68
CA ILE A 196 1.77 8.29 6.01
C ILE A 196 2.90 8.34 7.03
N ASP A 197 2.68 9.04 8.15
CA ASP A 197 3.72 9.27 9.16
C ASP A 197 4.24 7.95 9.77
N ARG A 198 3.36 6.99 10.06
CA ARG A 198 3.80 5.67 10.56
C ARG A 198 4.62 4.89 9.53
N ARG A 199 4.30 5.00 8.22
CA ARG A 199 5.10 4.36 7.16
C ARG A 199 6.47 5.04 7.02
N LEU A 200 6.52 6.36 7.10
CA LEU A 200 7.78 7.09 7.06
C LEU A 200 8.72 6.68 8.19
N GLN A 201 8.21 6.48 9.39
CA GLN A 201 9.02 5.99 10.52
C GLN A 201 9.68 4.63 10.20
N VAL A 202 8.98 3.73 9.52
CA VAL A 202 9.55 2.45 9.08
C VAL A 202 10.65 2.69 8.04
N LEU A 203 10.42 3.54 7.04
CA LEU A 203 11.37 3.83 5.96
C LEU A 203 12.64 4.53 6.49
N GLU A 204 12.49 5.47 7.41
CA GLU A 204 13.61 6.14 8.08
C GLU A 204 14.44 5.15 8.90
N ALA A 205 13.79 4.25 9.64
CA ALA A 205 14.45 3.20 10.42
C ALA A 205 15.13 2.14 9.52
N GLU A 206 14.67 1.95 8.26
CA GLU A 206 15.36 1.16 7.25
C GLU A 206 16.64 1.87 6.71
N GLY A 207 16.81 3.17 6.99
CA GLY A 207 17.99 3.97 6.63
C GLY A 207 17.83 4.82 5.38
N ILE A 208 16.58 5.10 4.95
CA ILE A 208 16.29 6.08 3.90
C ILE A 208 16.41 7.48 4.49
N VAL A 209 17.09 8.38 3.78
CA VAL A 209 17.25 9.79 4.17
C VAL A 209 16.22 10.63 3.41
N PHE A 210 15.51 11.50 4.11
CA PHE A 210 14.54 12.42 3.52
C PHE A 210 15.03 13.87 3.63
N GLN A 211 14.98 14.62 2.54
CA GLN A 211 15.32 16.05 2.48
C GLN A 211 14.14 16.84 1.90
N CYS A 212 13.40 17.51 2.80
CA CYS A 212 12.32 18.42 2.43
C CYS A 212 12.83 19.83 2.11
N ASN A 213 11.99 20.64 1.45
CA ASN A 213 12.30 22.00 0.99
C ASN A 213 13.48 22.05 0.01
N VAL A 214 13.68 20.97 -0.76
CA VAL A 214 14.72 20.86 -1.78
C VAL A 214 14.07 20.64 -3.14
N GLU A 215 14.03 21.67 -3.96
CA GLU A 215 13.54 21.61 -5.34
C GLU A 215 14.71 21.43 -6.30
N ILE A 216 14.79 20.27 -6.95
CA ILE A 216 15.82 19.96 -7.92
C ILE A 216 15.65 20.88 -9.16
N GLY A 217 16.73 21.46 -9.62
CA GLY A 217 16.77 22.49 -10.65
C GLY A 217 16.66 23.93 -10.14
N LYS A 218 16.39 24.12 -8.81
CA LYS A 218 16.39 25.45 -8.16
C LYS A 218 17.29 25.48 -6.92
N THR A 219 17.07 24.57 -5.96
CA THR A 219 17.84 24.49 -4.71
C THR A 219 19.14 23.73 -4.93
N ILE A 220 19.08 22.66 -5.68
CA ILE A 220 20.21 21.83 -6.12
C ILE A 220 20.08 21.68 -7.63
N THR A 221 21.17 21.91 -8.38
CA THR A 221 21.17 21.75 -9.84
C THR A 221 21.24 20.27 -10.23
N ALA A 222 20.92 19.95 -11.48
CA ALA A 222 21.06 18.58 -11.99
C ALA A 222 22.50 18.12 -11.98
N GLU A 223 23.44 19.02 -12.33
CA GLU A 223 24.89 18.74 -12.35
C GLU A 223 25.42 18.43 -10.93
N GLU A 224 24.99 19.17 -9.92
CA GLU A 224 25.33 18.89 -8.52
C GLU A 224 24.82 17.52 -8.11
N LEU A 225 23.56 17.20 -8.43
CA LEU A 225 22.96 15.91 -8.12
C LEU A 225 23.71 14.75 -8.80
N GLU A 226 24.04 14.89 -10.09
CA GLU A 226 24.80 13.89 -10.85
C GLU A 226 26.24 13.72 -10.33
N SER A 227 26.84 14.76 -9.74
CA SER A 227 28.15 14.67 -9.16
C SER A 227 28.24 13.94 -7.83
N GLU A 228 27.11 13.97 -7.05
CA GLU A 228 27.05 13.40 -5.71
C GLU A 228 26.48 11.99 -5.65
N PHE A 229 25.68 11.58 -6.65
CA PHE A 229 24.95 10.32 -6.69
C PHE A 229 25.35 9.47 -7.90
N ASP A 230 25.42 8.15 -7.70
CA ASP A 230 25.69 7.19 -8.78
C ASP A 230 24.49 7.01 -9.73
N ALA A 231 23.28 7.31 -9.28
CA ALA A 231 22.06 7.26 -10.08
C ALA A 231 20.98 8.20 -9.53
N VAL A 232 20.11 8.65 -10.44
CA VAL A 232 18.96 9.52 -10.11
C VAL A 232 17.68 8.88 -10.64
N VAL A 233 16.65 8.82 -9.79
CA VAL A 233 15.31 8.35 -10.13
C VAL A 233 14.34 9.52 -10.06
N LEU A 234 13.68 9.84 -11.16
CA LEU A 234 12.70 10.93 -11.23
C LEU A 234 11.29 10.37 -10.99
N CYS A 235 10.63 10.85 -9.94
CA CYS A 235 9.29 10.43 -9.49
C CYS A 235 8.38 11.65 -9.23
N THR A 236 8.42 12.64 -10.11
CA THR A 236 7.70 13.94 -10.01
C THR A 236 6.31 13.88 -10.60
#